data_389ebba5b82118d490c4db2d1a387889
#
_entry.id   389ebba5b82118d490c4db2d1a387889
#
_cell.length_a   1.000
_cell.length_b   1.000
_cell.length_c   1.000
_cell.angle_alpha   90.00
_cell.angle_beta   90.00
_cell.angle_gamma   90.00
#
_symmetry.space_group_name_H-M   'P 1'
#
loop_
_entity.id
_entity.type
_entity.pdbx_description
1 polymer ?
#
loop_
_entity_poly.entity_id
_entity_poly.type
_entity_poly.pdbx_seq_one_letter_code
_entity_poly.pdbx_strand_id
1 'polypeptide(L)'
;MPTAMFTADELAVIRRAYAHQVAATAATTNPRIEAAFATVPREKFLGAPPWQIANLGGGYRPLTSSDLVLAYQDVLFALQSEKGVNNGSPSLHARLLAELDIQIGDRITHIGAGTGYYSAILSELVGASGHVYAVEMDPDLAAHAQTALADRANVSVINADGSQWPQQEMDAIYVNFAVARPAEPWIERLRPGGRLVLPLGVPRLDRPPKGGRHASHGAALRIERGESGFAARWIGAAYFVCANGGLSIDDNEIEALTAAFRRGGIEFVKSLLWKTEPRIGRCWYIGDQWALCYDDV
;
A
#
# COMPACT_ATOMS: atom_id res chain seq x y z
N MET A 1 -17.17 -5.14 33.08
CA MET A 1 -17.01 -4.75 31.66
C MET A 1 -17.01 -3.23 31.64
N PRO A 2 -15.97 -2.54 31.13
CA PRO A 2 -16.10 -1.10 30.94
C PRO A 2 -17.25 -0.89 29.96
N THR A 3 -18.21 -0.03 30.37
CA THR A 3 -19.30 0.43 29.51
C THR A 3 -18.68 1.03 28.25
N ALA A 4 -19.10 0.61 27.06
CA ALA A 4 -18.63 1.24 25.82
C ALA A 4 -18.93 2.76 25.94
N MET A 5 -17.89 3.58 25.80
CA MET A 5 -18.00 5.04 25.98
C MET A 5 -18.85 5.68 24.87
N PHE A 6 -18.96 5.01 23.70
CA PHE A 6 -19.73 5.46 22.53
C PHE A 6 -20.66 4.37 22.04
N THR A 7 -21.85 4.77 21.63
CA THR A 7 -22.82 3.93 20.91
C THR A 7 -22.35 3.69 19.47
N ALA A 8 -22.95 2.71 18.79
CA ALA A 8 -22.66 2.43 17.36
C ALA A 8 -22.94 3.66 16.46
N ASP A 9 -23.98 4.42 16.75
CA ASP A 9 -24.36 5.63 16.00
C ASP A 9 -23.34 6.76 16.22
N GLU A 10 -22.88 6.96 17.45
CA GLU A 10 -21.83 7.95 17.75
C GLU A 10 -20.52 7.58 17.09
N LEU A 11 -20.12 6.30 17.10
CA LEU A 11 -18.93 5.83 16.36
C LEU A 11 -19.10 6.03 14.86
N ALA A 12 -20.29 5.86 14.30
CA ALA A 12 -20.55 6.13 12.89
C ALA A 12 -20.38 7.63 12.53
N VAL A 13 -20.76 8.54 13.44
CA VAL A 13 -20.51 9.99 13.27
C VAL A 13 -19.02 10.28 13.30
N ILE A 14 -18.30 9.72 14.27
CA ILE A 14 -16.85 9.90 14.42
C ILE A 14 -16.12 9.37 13.17
N ARG A 15 -16.53 8.21 12.66
CA ARG A 15 -15.96 7.59 11.46
C ARG A 15 -16.16 8.45 10.20
N ARG A 16 -17.35 9.06 10.05
CA ARG A 16 -17.59 10.01 8.95
C ARG A 16 -16.70 11.24 9.05
N ALA A 17 -16.54 11.82 10.25
CA ALA A 17 -15.64 12.95 10.47
C ALA A 17 -14.17 12.61 10.14
N TYR A 18 -13.73 11.43 10.57
CA TYR A 18 -12.42 10.89 10.24
C TYR A 18 -12.24 10.70 8.72
N ALA A 19 -13.22 10.09 8.04
CA ALA A 19 -13.16 9.86 6.59
C ALA A 19 -13.04 11.18 5.83
N HIS A 20 -13.78 12.21 6.25
CA HIS A 20 -13.69 13.54 5.67
C HIS A 20 -12.30 14.16 5.86
N GLN A 21 -11.71 14.05 7.06
CA GLN A 21 -10.34 14.53 7.32
C GLN A 21 -9.30 13.77 6.47
N VAL A 22 -9.43 12.45 6.36
CA VAL A 22 -8.56 11.60 5.54
C VAL A 22 -8.63 12.02 4.07
N ALA A 23 -9.83 12.20 3.51
CA ALA A 23 -10.02 12.62 2.13
C ALA A 23 -9.44 14.03 1.87
N ALA A 24 -9.68 14.97 2.76
CA ALA A 24 -9.15 16.33 2.68
C ALA A 24 -7.61 16.35 2.74
N THR A 25 -7.01 15.59 3.66
CA THR A 25 -5.54 15.49 3.80
C THR A 25 -4.90 14.78 2.60
N ALA A 26 -5.59 13.78 2.04
CA ALA A 26 -5.17 13.08 0.83
C ALA A 26 -5.30 13.94 -0.44
N ALA A 27 -5.97 15.09 -0.34
CA ALA A 27 -6.35 15.95 -1.47
C ALA A 27 -7.13 15.19 -2.57
N THR A 28 -7.94 14.20 -2.17
CA THR A 28 -8.80 13.46 -3.10
C THR A 28 -10.19 14.07 -3.15
N THR A 29 -10.73 14.21 -4.36
CA THR A 29 -12.11 14.63 -4.61
C THR A 29 -13.03 13.48 -4.93
N ASN A 30 -12.53 12.23 -4.88
CA ASN A 30 -13.33 11.04 -5.16
C ASN A 30 -14.24 10.70 -3.96
N PRO A 31 -15.57 10.93 -4.04
CA PRO A 31 -16.47 10.72 -2.92
C PRO A 31 -16.59 9.25 -2.51
N ARG A 32 -16.27 8.32 -3.42
CA ARG A 32 -16.29 6.88 -3.11
C ARG A 32 -15.20 6.50 -2.14
N ILE A 33 -14.04 7.16 -2.17
CA ILE A 33 -12.95 6.94 -1.20
C ILE A 33 -13.40 7.41 0.18
N GLU A 34 -13.92 8.64 0.31
CA GLU A 34 -14.44 9.13 1.59
C GLU A 34 -15.54 8.20 2.14
N ALA A 35 -16.49 7.78 1.29
CA ALA A 35 -17.55 6.85 1.69
C ALA A 35 -17.01 5.50 2.17
N ALA A 36 -15.99 4.94 1.51
CA ALA A 36 -15.37 3.67 1.90
C ALA A 36 -14.70 3.79 3.28
N PHE A 37 -13.94 4.86 3.54
CA PHE A 37 -13.35 5.12 4.86
C PHE A 37 -14.41 5.36 5.94
N ALA A 38 -15.55 5.96 5.60
CA ALA A 38 -16.67 6.15 6.53
C ALA A 38 -17.42 4.84 6.85
N THR A 39 -17.39 3.88 5.95
CA THR A 39 -18.10 2.59 6.10
C THR A 39 -17.30 1.58 6.90
N VAL A 40 -15.98 1.48 6.66
CA VAL A 40 -15.13 0.42 7.23
C VAL A 40 -14.70 0.74 8.67
N PRO A 41 -15.07 -0.10 9.68
CA PRO A 41 -14.66 0.10 11.06
C PRO A 41 -13.18 -0.28 11.25
N ARG A 42 -12.33 0.73 11.43
CA ARG A 42 -10.86 0.56 11.49
C ARG A 42 -10.41 -0.29 12.66
N GLU A 43 -11.08 -0.18 13.80
CA GLU A 43 -10.78 -0.93 15.03
C GLU A 43 -10.79 -2.45 14.85
N LYS A 44 -11.59 -2.98 13.91
CA LYS A 44 -11.61 -4.42 13.58
C LYS A 44 -10.24 -4.94 13.11
N PHE A 45 -9.41 -4.06 12.58
CA PHE A 45 -8.15 -4.38 11.91
C PHE A 45 -6.90 -4.03 12.73
N LEU A 46 -7.06 -3.50 13.96
CA LEU A 46 -5.95 -3.06 14.80
C LEU A 46 -5.59 -4.06 15.91
N GLY A 47 -6.36 -5.13 16.07
CA GLY A 47 -6.25 -6.02 17.21
C GLY A 47 -6.86 -5.44 18.48
N ALA A 48 -6.61 -6.11 19.61
CA ALA A 48 -7.12 -5.66 20.90
C ALA A 48 -6.38 -4.42 21.41
N PRO A 49 -7.09 -3.39 21.95
CA PRO A 49 -6.45 -2.26 22.61
C PRO A 49 -5.84 -2.67 23.97
N PRO A 50 -4.88 -1.88 24.54
CA PRO A 50 -4.43 -0.57 24.08
C PRO A 50 -3.50 -0.69 22.87
N TRP A 51 -3.76 0.15 21.85
CA TRP A 51 -2.96 0.16 20.64
C TRP A 51 -1.66 0.94 20.82
N GLN A 52 -0.71 0.67 19.92
CA GLN A 52 0.55 1.41 19.84
C GLN A 52 0.57 2.26 18.58
N ILE A 53 0.97 3.53 18.70
CA ILE A 53 1.11 4.46 17.58
C ILE A 53 2.58 4.81 17.36
N ALA A 54 2.91 5.17 16.11
CA ALA A 54 4.25 5.61 15.75
C ALA A 54 4.67 6.84 16.56
N ASN A 55 5.94 6.86 16.97
CA ASN A 55 6.54 7.95 17.74
C ASN A 55 7.45 8.81 16.83
N LEU A 56 7.46 10.12 17.03
CA LEU A 56 8.33 11.07 16.30
C LEU A 56 9.83 10.74 16.42
N GLY A 57 10.24 10.14 17.55
CA GLY A 57 11.62 9.69 17.78
C GLY A 57 11.97 8.31 17.19
N GLY A 58 11.04 7.70 16.47
CA GLY A 58 11.14 6.32 15.97
C GLY A 58 10.54 5.29 16.95
N GLY A 59 10.16 4.13 16.40
CA GLY A 59 9.45 3.08 17.13
C GLY A 59 7.99 3.42 17.44
N TYR A 60 7.41 2.72 18.42
CA TYR A 60 6.00 2.84 18.77
C TYR A 60 5.84 3.11 20.28
N ARG A 61 4.78 3.80 20.66
CA ARG A 61 4.37 4.01 22.06
C ARG A 61 2.92 3.59 22.27
N PRO A 62 2.58 3.02 23.44
CA PRO A 62 1.21 2.66 23.72
C PRO A 62 0.34 3.92 23.88
N LEU A 63 -0.93 3.80 23.47
CA LEU A 63 -1.96 4.76 23.87
C LEU A 63 -2.35 4.51 25.32
N THR A 64 -2.71 5.57 26.03
CA THR A 64 -3.09 5.52 27.45
C THR A 64 -4.54 5.12 27.68
N SER A 65 -5.32 4.95 26.62
CA SER A 65 -6.73 4.59 26.64
C SER A 65 -7.02 3.48 25.62
N SER A 66 -8.07 2.69 25.93
CA SER A 66 -8.62 1.64 25.06
C SER A 66 -9.88 2.09 24.32
N ASP A 67 -10.16 3.39 24.31
CA ASP A 67 -11.35 3.95 23.69
C ASP A 67 -11.31 3.78 22.17
N LEU A 68 -12.38 3.23 21.59
CA LEU A 68 -12.48 2.95 20.16
C LEU A 68 -12.38 4.19 19.28
N VAL A 69 -12.72 5.38 19.80
CA VAL A 69 -12.57 6.65 19.08
C VAL A 69 -11.12 6.89 18.66
N LEU A 70 -10.16 6.37 19.42
CA LEU A 70 -8.73 6.54 19.13
C LEU A 70 -8.27 5.81 17.87
N ALA A 71 -9.05 4.84 17.36
CA ALA A 71 -8.78 4.21 16.08
C ALA A 71 -8.94 5.17 14.88
N TYR A 72 -9.72 6.24 15.05
CA TYR A 72 -10.10 7.18 14.00
C TYR A 72 -9.21 8.42 13.94
N GLN A 73 -7.92 8.18 13.75
CA GLN A 73 -6.87 9.19 13.61
C GLN A 73 -6.03 8.90 12.37
N ASP A 74 -5.50 9.94 11.73
CA ASP A 74 -4.54 9.77 10.62
C ASP A 74 -3.12 9.51 11.14
N VAL A 75 -2.95 8.38 11.82
CA VAL A 75 -1.68 7.93 12.41
C VAL A 75 -1.40 6.47 12.07
N LEU A 76 -0.13 6.09 12.17
CA LEU A 76 0.34 4.73 12.02
C LEU A 76 0.10 3.95 13.32
N PHE A 77 -0.69 2.89 13.26
CA PHE A 77 -0.81 1.91 14.35
C PHE A 77 0.11 0.73 14.10
N ALA A 78 0.84 0.31 15.11
CA ALA A 78 1.63 -0.91 15.04
C ALA A 78 0.71 -2.13 14.92
N LEU A 79 1.06 -3.04 14.01
CA LEU A 79 0.49 -4.38 13.91
C LEU A 79 1.47 -5.41 14.54
N GLN A 80 2.76 -5.25 14.26
CA GLN A 80 3.87 -6.00 14.85
C GLN A 80 5.01 -5.01 15.12
N SER A 81 4.98 -4.35 16.29
CA SER A 81 5.89 -3.25 16.62
C SER A 81 7.37 -3.62 16.54
N GLU A 82 7.72 -4.86 16.91
CA GLU A 82 9.10 -5.36 16.92
C GLU A 82 9.66 -5.56 15.51
N LYS A 83 8.79 -5.85 14.53
CA LYS A 83 9.13 -5.95 13.11
C LYS A 83 8.97 -4.62 12.38
N GLY A 84 8.48 -3.55 13.05
CA GLY A 84 8.17 -2.26 12.44
C GLY A 84 6.94 -2.28 11.52
N VAL A 85 6.17 -3.37 11.54
CA VAL A 85 4.98 -3.51 10.71
C VAL A 85 3.83 -2.71 11.30
N ASN A 86 3.20 -1.90 10.47
CA ASN A 86 2.10 -1.02 10.84
C ASN A 86 1.03 -0.99 9.74
N ASN A 87 -0.10 -0.39 10.05
CA ASN A 87 -1.23 -0.32 9.12
C ASN A 87 -1.19 0.86 8.13
N GLY A 88 -0.08 1.59 8.06
CA GLY A 88 0.05 2.75 7.16
C GLY A 88 -0.75 3.99 7.58
N SER A 89 -0.40 5.15 6.99
CA SER A 89 -1.13 6.41 7.17
C SER A 89 -2.39 6.41 6.32
N PRO A 90 -3.58 6.60 6.90
CA PRO A 90 -4.85 6.63 6.17
C PRO A 90 -4.90 7.63 5.02
N SER A 91 -4.40 8.85 5.22
CA SER A 91 -4.39 9.86 4.15
C SER A 91 -3.42 9.51 3.01
N LEU A 92 -2.25 8.93 3.32
CA LEU A 92 -1.35 8.44 2.29
C LEU A 92 -2.03 7.35 1.46
N HIS A 93 -2.65 6.36 2.12
CA HIS A 93 -3.35 5.28 1.43
C HIS A 93 -4.55 5.79 0.62
N ALA A 94 -5.33 6.73 1.16
CA ALA A 94 -6.45 7.34 0.42
C ALA A 94 -5.96 8.01 -0.88
N ARG A 95 -4.82 8.72 -0.86
CA ARG A 95 -4.20 9.28 -2.06
C ARG A 95 -3.76 8.19 -3.04
N LEU A 96 -3.10 7.14 -2.56
CA LEU A 96 -2.64 6.04 -3.41
C LEU A 96 -3.80 5.25 -4.03
N LEU A 97 -4.88 5.04 -3.28
CA LEU A 97 -6.10 4.39 -3.78
C LEU A 97 -6.85 5.25 -4.80
N ALA A 98 -6.81 6.59 -4.64
CA ALA A 98 -7.35 7.51 -5.66
C ALA A 98 -6.61 7.36 -7.00
N GLU A 99 -5.30 7.13 -6.97
CA GLU A 99 -4.48 6.93 -8.15
C GLU A 99 -4.74 5.61 -8.88
N LEU A 100 -5.29 4.61 -8.20
CA LEU A 100 -5.71 3.36 -8.84
C LEU A 100 -6.97 3.52 -9.69
N ASP A 101 -7.74 4.58 -9.49
CA ASP A 101 -8.99 4.86 -10.24
C ASP A 101 -9.91 3.62 -10.32
N ILE A 102 -10.21 3.04 -9.17
CA ILE A 102 -10.91 1.77 -9.04
C ILE A 102 -12.35 1.90 -9.52
N GLN A 103 -12.79 0.99 -10.40
CA GLN A 103 -14.15 0.93 -10.91
C GLN A 103 -14.97 -0.16 -10.21
N ILE A 104 -16.30 0.00 -10.24
CA ILE A 104 -17.21 -1.06 -9.79
C ILE A 104 -17.04 -2.27 -10.72
N GLY A 105 -16.87 -3.45 -10.13
CA GLY A 105 -16.62 -4.70 -10.86
C GLY A 105 -15.15 -5.03 -11.07
N ASP A 106 -14.20 -4.14 -10.72
CA ASP A 106 -12.77 -4.42 -10.84
C ASP A 106 -12.35 -5.63 -10.01
N ARG A 107 -11.39 -6.38 -10.55
CA ARG A 107 -10.66 -7.44 -9.86
C ARG A 107 -9.31 -6.90 -9.44
N ILE A 108 -9.06 -6.88 -8.15
CA ILE A 108 -7.88 -6.25 -7.56
C ILE A 108 -7.07 -7.24 -6.75
N THR A 109 -5.75 -7.18 -6.87
CA THR A 109 -4.86 -7.82 -5.90
C THR A 109 -4.24 -6.76 -4.99
N HIS A 110 -4.41 -6.93 -3.69
CA HIS A 110 -3.75 -6.15 -2.64
C HIS A 110 -2.60 -6.96 -2.07
N ILE A 111 -1.37 -6.55 -2.34
CA ILE A 111 -0.13 -7.22 -1.94
C ILE A 111 0.40 -6.57 -0.67
N GLY A 112 0.63 -7.37 0.37
CA GLY A 112 0.98 -6.90 1.72
C GLY A 112 -0.25 -6.38 2.44
N ALA A 113 -1.29 -7.21 2.50
CA ALA A 113 -2.61 -6.83 3.01
C ALA A 113 -2.61 -6.51 4.51
N GLY A 114 -1.59 -6.95 5.26
CA GLY A 114 -1.54 -6.82 6.71
C GLY A 114 -2.76 -7.49 7.33
N THR A 115 -3.42 -6.80 8.24
CA THR A 115 -4.67 -7.26 8.86
C THR A 115 -5.92 -7.01 8.00
N GLY A 116 -5.78 -6.45 6.78
CA GLY A 116 -6.85 -6.34 5.80
C GLY A 116 -7.66 -5.03 5.80
N TYR A 117 -7.24 -3.98 6.52
CA TYR A 117 -8.00 -2.72 6.54
C TYR A 117 -8.20 -2.12 5.16
N TYR A 118 -7.12 -1.99 4.38
CA TYR A 118 -7.24 -1.44 3.03
C TYR A 118 -7.86 -2.44 2.04
N SER A 119 -7.79 -3.75 2.31
CA SER A 119 -8.59 -4.73 1.56
C SER A 119 -10.09 -4.52 1.75
N ALA A 120 -10.52 -4.16 2.97
CA ALA A 120 -11.91 -3.80 3.23
C ALA A 120 -12.32 -2.48 2.53
N ILE A 121 -11.45 -1.47 2.49
CA ILE A 121 -11.67 -0.24 1.73
C ILE A 121 -11.79 -0.55 0.22
N LEU A 122 -10.88 -1.37 -0.33
CA LEU A 122 -10.91 -1.83 -1.72
C LEU A 122 -12.19 -2.59 -2.04
N SER A 123 -12.69 -3.43 -1.12
CA SER A 123 -13.94 -4.17 -1.24
C SER A 123 -15.16 -3.24 -1.41
N GLU A 124 -15.21 -2.13 -0.66
CA GLU A 124 -16.23 -1.09 -0.85
C GLU A 124 -16.12 -0.42 -2.24
N LEU A 125 -14.88 -0.16 -2.68
CA LEU A 125 -14.63 0.52 -3.94
C LEU A 125 -14.97 -0.32 -5.17
N VAL A 126 -14.70 -1.64 -5.14
CA VAL A 126 -15.06 -2.53 -6.26
C VAL A 126 -16.53 -2.93 -6.25
N GLY A 127 -17.21 -2.81 -5.11
CA GLY A 127 -18.61 -3.19 -4.94
C GLY A 127 -18.85 -4.71 -5.03
N ALA A 128 -20.10 -5.12 -4.99
CA ALA A 128 -20.49 -6.54 -4.92
C ALA A 128 -20.14 -7.35 -6.18
N SER A 129 -19.98 -6.70 -7.34
CA SER A 129 -19.61 -7.34 -8.61
C SER A 129 -18.11 -7.47 -8.83
N GLY A 130 -17.29 -6.75 -8.06
CA GLY A 130 -15.83 -6.83 -8.09
C GLY A 130 -15.27 -7.85 -7.11
N HIS A 131 -13.94 -8.01 -7.08
CA HIS A 131 -13.29 -8.93 -6.17
C HIS A 131 -11.91 -8.46 -5.74
N VAL A 132 -11.57 -8.65 -4.45
CA VAL A 132 -10.27 -8.31 -3.87
C VAL A 132 -9.55 -9.57 -3.43
N TYR A 133 -8.35 -9.81 -3.96
CA TYR A 133 -7.42 -10.83 -3.51
C TYR A 133 -6.42 -10.17 -2.54
N ALA A 134 -6.62 -10.40 -1.25
CA ALA A 134 -5.78 -9.84 -0.18
C ALA A 134 -4.64 -10.82 0.13
N VAL A 135 -3.43 -10.52 -0.34
CA VAL A 135 -2.26 -11.40 -0.22
C VAL A 135 -1.36 -10.91 0.93
N GLU A 136 -1.12 -11.76 1.91
CA GLU A 136 -0.27 -11.46 3.06
C GLU A 136 0.66 -12.65 3.36
N MET A 137 1.96 -12.37 3.51
CA MET A 137 2.97 -13.41 3.71
C MET A 137 3.05 -13.85 5.18
N ASP A 138 2.86 -12.93 6.13
CA ASP A 138 2.91 -13.24 7.56
C ASP A 138 1.63 -14.00 7.95
N PRO A 139 1.73 -15.26 8.46
CA PRO A 139 0.56 -16.09 8.72
C PRO A 139 -0.33 -15.54 9.83
N ASP A 140 0.21 -14.82 10.81
CA ASP A 140 -0.57 -14.26 11.92
C ASP A 140 -1.40 -13.07 11.43
N LEU A 141 -0.82 -12.21 10.59
CA LEU A 141 -1.53 -11.10 9.97
C LEU A 141 -2.59 -11.61 8.99
N ALA A 142 -2.27 -12.63 8.19
CA ALA A 142 -3.22 -13.25 7.27
C ALA A 142 -4.41 -13.88 8.00
N ALA A 143 -4.18 -14.59 9.11
CA ALA A 143 -5.24 -15.16 9.94
C ALA A 143 -6.13 -14.08 10.57
N HIS A 144 -5.53 -12.95 11.01
CA HIS A 144 -6.30 -11.80 11.48
C HIS A 144 -7.13 -11.21 10.34
N ALA A 145 -6.54 -10.99 9.15
CA ALA A 145 -7.26 -10.48 7.99
C ALA A 145 -8.43 -11.38 7.60
N GLN A 146 -8.24 -12.71 7.62
CA GLN A 146 -9.29 -13.68 7.31
C GLN A 146 -10.47 -13.55 8.28
N THR A 147 -10.19 -13.38 9.57
CA THR A 147 -11.22 -13.17 10.59
C THR A 147 -11.93 -11.82 10.42
N ALA A 148 -11.16 -10.74 10.23
CA ALA A 148 -11.70 -9.39 10.12
C ALA A 148 -12.49 -9.15 8.82
N LEU A 149 -12.23 -9.91 7.75
CA LEU A 149 -12.87 -9.81 6.44
C LEU A 149 -13.92 -10.90 6.18
N ALA A 150 -14.22 -11.75 7.16
CA ALA A 150 -15.11 -12.90 6.99
C ALA A 150 -16.56 -12.54 6.55
N ASP A 151 -16.99 -11.32 6.84
CA ASP A 151 -18.31 -10.79 6.45
C ASP A 151 -18.32 -10.19 5.02
N ARG A 152 -17.20 -10.22 4.26
CA ARG A 152 -17.05 -9.66 2.92
C ARG A 152 -16.94 -10.74 1.86
N ALA A 153 -18.06 -11.06 1.22
CA ALA A 153 -18.13 -12.12 0.21
C ALA A 153 -17.25 -11.85 -1.04
N ASN A 154 -16.90 -10.60 -1.30
CA ASN A 154 -16.06 -10.16 -2.42
C ASN A 154 -14.57 -10.01 -2.06
N VAL A 155 -14.12 -10.63 -0.95
CA VAL A 155 -12.69 -10.63 -0.54
C VAL A 155 -12.23 -12.06 -0.33
N SER A 156 -11.07 -12.39 -0.90
CA SER A 156 -10.34 -13.64 -0.62
C SER A 156 -9.01 -13.31 0.03
N VAL A 157 -8.77 -13.79 1.24
CA VAL A 157 -7.48 -13.66 1.91
C VAL A 157 -6.61 -14.86 1.57
N ILE A 158 -5.36 -14.59 1.19
CA ILE A 158 -4.39 -15.57 0.71
C ILE A 158 -3.11 -15.41 1.51
N ASN A 159 -2.74 -16.43 2.27
CA ASN A 159 -1.43 -16.46 2.93
C ASN A 159 -0.37 -16.97 1.94
N ALA A 160 0.36 -16.06 1.32
CA ALA A 160 1.37 -16.37 0.30
C ALA A 160 2.39 -15.23 0.13
N ASP A 161 3.51 -15.56 -0.52
CA ASP A 161 4.47 -14.55 -0.99
C ASP A 161 3.86 -13.73 -2.13
N GLY A 162 3.73 -12.42 -1.91
CA GLY A 162 3.15 -11.49 -2.88
C GLY A 162 3.96 -11.34 -4.17
N SER A 163 5.23 -11.77 -4.21
CA SER A 163 6.03 -11.81 -5.43
C SER A 163 5.49 -12.82 -6.46
N GLN A 164 4.70 -13.81 -6.02
CA GLN A 164 4.10 -14.85 -6.85
C GLN A 164 2.63 -14.55 -7.22
N TRP A 165 2.11 -13.40 -6.81
CA TRP A 165 0.73 -12.97 -7.06
C TRP A 165 0.68 -11.66 -7.84
N PRO A 166 -0.38 -11.43 -8.67
CA PRO A 166 -1.55 -12.30 -8.96
C PRO A 166 -1.23 -13.48 -9.87
N GLN A 167 -2.08 -14.53 -9.83
CA GLN A 167 -1.99 -15.70 -10.71
C GLN A 167 -2.89 -15.61 -11.94
N GLN A 168 -3.64 -14.54 -12.09
CA GLN A 168 -4.55 -14.26 -13.19
C GLN A 168 -4.52 -12.76 -13.52
N GLU A 169 -5.11 -12.37 -14.65
CA GLU A 169 -5.17 -10.96 -15.04
C GLU A 169 -6.03 -10.13 -14.08
N MET A 170 -5.54 -8.90 -13.78
CA MET A 170 -6.14 -7.95 -12.85
C MET A 170 -6.41 -6.61 -13.52
N ASP A 171 -7.48 -5.96 -13.07
CA ASP A 171 -7.80 -4.57 -13.42
C ASP A 171 -6.92 -3.60 -12.62
N ALA A 172 -6.59 -3.95 -11.36
CA ALA A 172 -5.67 -3.17 -10.56
C ALA A 172 -4.85 -4.04 -9.59
N ILE A 173 -3.65 -3.55 -9.27
CA ILE A 173 -2.77 -4.14 -8.26
C ILE A 173 -2.32 -3.03 -7.32
N TYR A 174 -2.47 -3.26 -6.01
CA TYR A 174 -2.05 -2.36 -4.96
C TYR A 174 -1.00 -3.00 -4.09
N VAL A 175 0.20 -2.40 -4.02
CA VAL A 175 1.32 -2.90 -3.21
C VAL A 175 1.50 -2.02 -1.98
N ASN A 176 1.58 -2.64 -0.79
CA ASN A 176 1.59 -1.97 0.50
C ASN A 176 2.91 -2.14 1.29
N PHE A 177 4.01 -2.23 0.59
CA PHE A 177 5.37 -2.19 1.14
C PHE A 177 6.35 -1.68 0.08
N ALA A 178 7.54 -1.19 0.50
CA ALA A 178 8.53 -0.69 -0.44
C ALA A 178 9.29 -1.83 -1.11
N VAL A 179 9.45 -1.72 -2.43
CA VAL A 179 10.25 -2.63 -3.25
C VAL A 179 11.31 -1.86 -4.03
N ALA A 180 12.43 -2.48 -4.34
CA ALA A 180 13.42 -1.88 -5.23
C ALA A 180 13.20 -2.24 -6.69
N ARG A 181 12.35 -3.23 -6.96
CA ARG A 181 11.91 -3.63 -8.30
C ARG A 181 10.48 -4.16 -8.25
N PRO A 182 9.69 -3.99 -9.32
CA PRO A 182 8.39 -4.65 -9.40
C PRO A 182 8.57 -6.17 -9.55
N ALA A 183 7.62 -6.95 -9.01
CA ALA A 183 7.56 -8.38 -9.29
C ALA A 183 6.98 -8.63 -10.70
N GLU A 184 7.44 -9.71 -11.34
CA GLU A 184 6.99 -10.06 -12.69
C GLU A 184 5.46 -10.19 -12.82
N PRO A 185 4.76 -10.91 -11.91
CA PRO A 185 3.30 -10.99 -11.98
C PRO A 185 2.59 -9.64 -11.87
N TRP A 186 3.20 -8.65 -11.21
CA TRP A 186 2.55 -7.33 -11.05
C TRP A 186 2.51 -6.54 -12.36
N ILE A 187 3.43 -6.80 -13.27
CA ILE A 187 3.50 -6.15 -14.59
C ILE A 187 2.78 -7.01 -15.63
N GLU A 188 3.06 -8.31 -15.67
CA GLU A 188 2.58 -9.18 -16.75
C GLU A 188 1.10 -9.56 -16.62
N ARG A 189 0.56 -9.52 -15.39
CA ARG A 189 -0.85 -9.81 -15.12
C ARG A 189 -1.76 -8.58 -15.07
N LEU A 190 -1.26 -7.39 -15.38
CA LEU A 190 -2.15 -6.25 -15.64
C LEU A 190 -2.89 -6.46 -16.97
N ARG A 191 -4.19 -6.22 -17.01
CA ARG A 191 -4.95 -6.13 -18.26
C ARG A 191 -4.58 -4.87 -19.03
N PRO A 192 -4.81 -4.79 -20.33
CA PRO A 192 -4.81 -3.50 -21.05
C PRO A 192 -5.71 -2.49 -20.30
N GLY A 193 -5.17 -1.30 -20.02
CA GLY A 193 -5.80 -0.30 -19.13
C GLY A 193 -5.72 -0.63 -17.64
N GLY A 194 -5.11 -1.75 -17.24
CA GLY A 194 -4.90 -2.11 -15.84
C GLY A 194 -3.86 -1.22 -15.16
N ARG A 195 -4.02 -1.02 -13.85
CA ARG A 195 -3.25 -0.06 -13.07
C ARG A 195 -2.56 -0.74 -11.88
N LEU A 196 -1.30 -0.38 -11.67
CA LEU A 196 -0.51 -0.78 -10.51
C LEU A 196 -0.08 0.47 -9.74
N VAL A 197 -0.29 0.47 -8.45
CA VAL A 197 0.35 1.43 -7.55
C VAL A 197 1.31 0.68 -6.65
N LEU A 198 2.58 1.09 -6.69
CA LEU A 198 3.64 0.50 -5.89
C LEU A 198 4.54 1.57 -5.26
N PRO A 199 4.98 1.38 -4.01
CA PRO A 199 6.05 2.16 -3.41
C PRO A 199 7.41 1.61 -3.88
N LEU A 200 8.13 2.36 -4.72
CA LEU A 200 9.53 2.08 -5.03
C LEU A 200 10.39 2.65 -3.91
N GLY A 201 11.28 1.86 -3.32
CA GLY A 201 12.11 2.38 -2.23
C GLY A 201 13.20 1.42 -1.76
N VAL A 202 14.21 2.01 -1.10
CA VAL A 202 15.37 1.30 -0.59
C VAL A 202 15.61 1.61 0.88
N PRO A 203 16.06 0.62 1.68
CA PRO A 203 16.41 0.83 3.07
C PRO A 203 17.73 1.62 3.21
N ARG A 204 18.01 2.09 4.42
CA ARG A 204 19.36 2.56 4.77
C ARG A 204 20.27 1.37 5.04
N LEU A 205 21.47 1.42 4.45
CA LEU A 205 22.51 0.41 4.70
C LEU A 205 23.35 0.73 5.94
N ASP A 206 23.44 2.02 6.32
CA ASP A 206 24.34 2.53 7.37
C ASP A 206 23.77 2.42 8.80
N ARG A 207 22.57 1.89 8.98
CA ARG A 207 21.92 1.72 10.29
C ARG A 207 21.32 0.34 10.44
N PRO A 208 21.60 -0.37 11.57
CA PRO A 208 20.87 -1.58 11.89
C PRO A 208 19.40 -1.23 12.10
N PRO A 209 18.46 -2.05 11.59
CA PRO A 209 17.04 -1.79 11.70
C PRO A 209 16.59 -1.94 13.16
N LYS A 210 16.28 -0.83 13.83
CA LYS A 210 15.44 -0.85 15.02
C LYS A 210 13.98 -0.75 14.57
N GLY A 211 13.22 -1.81 14.73
CA GLY A 211 11.79 -1.80 14.36
C GLY A 211 11.53 -1.90 12.85
N GLY A 212 12.23 -2.80 12.14
CA GLY A 212 12.03 -3.07 10.72
C GLY A 212 12.86 -2.21 9.76
N ARG A 213 13.02 -2.69 8.53
CA ARG A 213 13.72 -1.99 7.44
C ARG A 213 12.76 -1.02 6.75
N HIS A 214 12.69 0.22 7.21
CA HIS A 214 11.95 1.27 6.50
C HIS A 214 12.76 1.86 5.36
N ALA A 215 12.09 2.23 4.27
CA ALA A 215 12.71 2.93 3.16
C ALA A 215 13.26 4.28 3.63
N SER A 216 14.51 4.58 3.29
CA SER A 216 15.15 5.89 3.52
C SER A 216 15.02 6.81 2.31
N HIS A 217 14.87 6.21 1.14
CA HIS A 217 14.46 6.85 -0.10
C HIS A 217 13.28 6.08 -0.64
N GLY A 218 12.22 6.79 -1.04
CA GLY A 218 11.01 6.13 -1.52
C GLY A 218 10.08 7.05 -2.28
N ALA A 219 9.42 6.48 -3.26
CA ALA A 219 8.45 7.15 -4.12
C ALA A 219 7.31 6.20 -4.45
N ALA A 220 6.07 6.69 -4.37
CA ALA A 220 4.94 5.97 -4.92
C ALA A 220 4.86 6.23 -6.44
N LEU A 221 4.68 5.16 -7.19
CA LEU A 221 4.52 5.17 -8.64
C LEU A 221 3.16 4.58 -9.01
N ARG A 222 2.52 5.19 -10.01
CA ARG A 222 1.44 4.57 -10.77
C ARG A 222 2.00 4.06 -12.08
N ILE A 223 1.72 2.81 -12.41
CA ILE A 223 2.02 2.18 -13.69
C ILE A 223 0.68 1.79 -14.31
N GLU A 224 0.52 2.05 -15.61
CA GLU A 224 -0.68 1.71 -16.36
C GLU A 224 -0.29 0.98 -17.64
N ARG A 225 -0.89 -0.18 -17.87
CA ARG A 225 -0.67 -0.95 -19.09
C ARG A 225 -1.45 -0.34 -20.26
N GLY A 226 -0.74 0.25 -21.21
CA GLY A 226 -1.26 0.69 -22.50
C GLY A 226 -1.32 -0.45 -23.53
N GLU A 227 -1.63 -0.11 -24.77
CA GLU A 227 -1.63 -1.06 -25.90
C GLU A 227 -0.20 -1.49 -26.29
N SER A 228 0.76 -0.58 -26.21
CA SER A 228 2.14 -0.78 -26.67
C SER A 228 3.20 -0.84 -25.56
N GLY A 229 2.83 -0.66 -24.31
CA GLY A 229 3.78 -0.65 -23.19
C GLY A 229 3.16 -0.17 -21.87
N PHE A 230 3.97 0.37 -20.98
CA PHE A 230 3.54 0.77 -19.65
C PHE A 230 3.87 2.24 -19.40
N ALA A 231 2.83 3.07 -19.29
CA ALA A 231 2.98 4.42 -18.76
C ALA A 231 3.34 4.35 -17.28
N ALA A 232 4.24 5.22 -16.83
CA ALA A 232 4.63 5.32 -15.43
C ALA A 232 4.58 6.76 -14.98
N ARG A 233 4.08 6.99 -13.75
CA ARG A 233 3.97 8.34 -13.19
C ARG A 233 4.31 8.33 -11.70
N TRP A 234 5.11 9.29 -11.31
CA TRP A 234 5.35 9.58 -9.91
C TRP A 234 4.11 10.19 -9.24
N ILE A 235 3.70 9.62 -8.10
CA ILE A 235 2.58 10.11 -7.30
C ILE A 235 3.09 11.07 -6.21
N GLY A 236 4.24 10.75 -5.62
CA GLY A 236 4.82 11.51 -4.53
C GLY A 236 5.82 10.69 -3.72
N ALA A 237 6.48 11.36 -2.76
CA ALA A 237 7.33 10.66 -1.81
C ALA A 237 6.48 9.72 -0.93
N ALA A 238 6.98 8.50 -0.69
CA ALA A 238 6.32 7.51 0.15
C ALA A 238 7.35 6.57 0.78
N TYR A 239 7.29 6.44 2.11
CA TYR A 239 8.26 5.69 2.89
C TYR A 239 7.56 4.54 3.59
N PHE A 240 7.72 3.35 3.02
CA PHE A 240 7.12 2.12 3.53
C PHE A 240 8.17 1.21 4.19
N VAL A 241 7.70 0.20 4.90
CA VAL A 241 8.54 -0.95 5.30
C VAL A 241 9.01 -1.64 4.02
N CYS A 242 10.30 -1.98 3.94
CA CYS A 242 10.86 -2.65 2.77
C CYS A 242 10.45 -4.12 2.74
N ALA A 243 10.31 -4.65 1.52
CA ALA A 243 10.00 -6.04 1.26
C ALA A 243 11.00 -7.01 1.89
N ASN A 244 10.50 -8.19 2.24
CA ASN A 244 11.26 -9.37 2.62
C ASN A 244 10.98 -10.49 1.61
N GLY A 245 11.71 -11.62 1.74
CA GLY A 245 11.48 -12.80 0.90
C GLY A 245 11.99 -12.65 -0.53
N GLY A 246 11.23 -13.12 -1.50
CA GLY A 246 11.58 -13.16 -2.92
C GLY A 246 11.80 -11.79 -3.59
N LEU A 247 11.42 -10.71 -2.92
CA LEU A 247 11.61 -9.32 -3.36
C LEU A 247 12.75 -8.60 -2.64
N SER A 248 13.48 -9.30 -1.78
CA SER A 248 14.73 -8.77 -1.21
C SER A 248 15.75 -8.58 -2.33
N ILE A 249 16.51 -7.49 -2.24
CA ILE A 249 17.53 -7.11 -3.21
C ILE A 249 18.91 -7.11 -2.59
N ASP A 250 19.92 -7.25 -3.42
CA ASP A 250 21.31 -7.19 -2.98
C ASP A 250 21.78 -5.75 -2.71
N ASP A 251 22.91 -5.61 -2.06
CA ASP A 251 23.46 -4.30 -1.68
C ASP A 251 23.84 -3.44 -2.91
N ASN A 252 24.23 -4.04 -4.03
CA ASN A 252 24.58 -3.32 -5.26
C ASN A 252 23.32 -2.68 -5.89
N GLU A 253 22.20 -3.41 -5.93
CA GLU A 253 20.92 -2.85 -6.40
C GLU A 253 20.45 -1.72 -5.47
N ILE A 254 20.60 -1.89 -4.14
CA ILE A 254 20.28 -0.85 -3.15
C ILE A 254 21.12 0.40 -3.41
N GLU A 255 22.43 0.27 -3.61
CA GLU A 255 23.33 1.40 -3.86
C GLU A 255 22.99 2.11 -5.17
N ALA A 256 22.77 1.35 -6.26
CA ALA A 256 22.44 1.91 -7.56
C ALA A 256 21.12 2.69 -7.52
N LEU A 257 20.07 2.13 -6.89
CA LEU A 257 18.78 2.81 -6.76
C LEU A 257 18.86 4.01 -5.80
N THR A 258 19.65 3.90 -4.71
CA THR A 258 19.94 5.03 -3.81
C THR A 258 20.61 6.17 -4.55
N ALA A 259 21.59 5.89 -5.42
CA ALA A 259 22.24 6.90 -6.24
C ALA A 259 21.25 7.59 -7.21
N ALA A 260 20.31 6.82 -7.80
CA ALA A 260 19.26 7.38 -8.63
C ALA A 260 18.33 8.33 -7.84
N PHE A 261 17.88 7.93 -6.66
CA PHE A 261 17.08 8.81 -5.78
C PHE A 261 17.82 10.09 -5.40
N ARG A 262 19.11 10.01 -5.04
CA ARG A 262 19.94 11.18 -4.70
C ARG A 262 20.14 12.14 -5.88
N ARG A 263 20.16 11.63 -7.10
CA ARG A 263 20.24 12.44 -8.32
C ARG A 263 18.96 13.24 -8.57
N GLY A 264 17.81 12.80 -8.04
CA GLY A 264 16.49 13.38 -8.33
C GLY A 264 15.99 13.03 -9.73
N GLY A 265 14.88 13.62 -10.14
CA GLY A 265 14.32 13.45 -11.49
C GLY A 265 13.31 12.33 -11.64
N ILE A 266 12.96 11.62 -10.58
CA ILE A 266 11.92 10.58 -10.62
C ILE A 266 10.53 11.17 -10.97
N GLU A 267 10.31 12.42 -10.61
CA GLU A 267 9.09 13.18 -10.90
C GLU A 267 8.83 13.40 -12.39
N PHE A 268 9.86 13.21 -13.24
CA PHE A 268 9.76 13.35 -14.70
C PHE A 268 9.60 12.01 -15.42
N VAL A 269 9.55 10.90 -14.69
CA VAL A 269 9.35 9.56 -15.28
C VAL A 269 7.96 9.48 -15.93
N LYS A 270 7.92 8.90 -17.15
CA LYS A 270 6.72 8.76 -17.97
C LYS A 270 6.43 7.33 -18.39
N SER A 271 7.43 6.45 -18.39
CA SER A 271 7.27 5.05 -18.83
C SER A 271 8.06 4.07 -17.99
N LEU A 272 7.54 2.84 -17.93
CA LEU A 272 8.25 1.66 -17.48
C LEU A 272 8.57 0.81 -18.72
N LEU A 273 9.86 0.57 -18.98
CA LEU A 273 10.30 -0.47 -19.89
C LEU A 273 10.38 -1.79 -19.13
N TRP A 274 9.80 -2.83 -19.70
CA TRP A 274 9.76 -4.16 -19.11
C TRP A 274 10.29 -5.18 -20.12
N LYS A 275 11.38 -5.88 -19.78
CA LYS A 275 12.06 -6.86 -20.65
C LYS A 275 12.40 -6.31 -22.04
N THR A 276 12.68 -5.02 -22.12
CA THR A 276 13.02 -4.30 -23.35
C THR A 276 14.29 -3.47 -23.11
N GLU A 277 15.18 -3.41 -24.07
CA GLU A 277 16.43 -2.66 -23.94
C GLU A 277 16.18 -1.16 -23.78
N PRO A 278 16.71 -0.54 -22.71
CA PRO A 278 16.54 0.88 -22.46
C PRO A 278 17.50 1.72 -23.33
N ARG A 279 17.06 2.91 -23.73
CA ARG A 279 17.93 3.91 -24.35
C ARG A 279 18.77 4.59 -23.27
N ILE A 280 20.08 4.39 -23.30
CA ILE A 280 21.01 5.02 -22.35
C ILE A 280 20.84 6.55 -22.37
N GLY A 281 20.78 7.18 -21.21
CA GLY A 281 20.59 8.63 -21.05
C GLY A 281 19.14 9.11 -21.12
N ARG A 282 18.18 8.23 -21.43
CA ARG A 282 16.74 8.56 -21.46
C ARG A 282 15.97 7.98 -20.28
N CYS A 283 16.64 7.32 -19.35
CA CYS A 283 16.02 6.69 -18.20
C CYS A 283 16.53 7.28 -16.88
N TRP A 284 15.63 7.41 -15.91
CA TRP A 284 15.95 7.78 -14.55
C TRP A 284 16.73 6.66 -13.83
N TYR A 285 16.29 5.41 -14.02
CA TYR A 285 16.92 4.22 -13.46
C TYR A 285 16.82 3.06 -14.45
N ILE A 286 17.88 2.28 -14.53
CA ILE A 286 17.95 1.04 -15.31
C ILE A 286 18.32 -0.09 -14.35
N GLY A 287 17.40 -1.03 -14.14
CA GLY A 287 17.59 -2.26 -13.37
C GLY A 287 17.75 -3.46 -14.31
N ASP A 288 17.78 -4.66 -13.71
CA ASP A 288 17.76 -5.90 -14.48
C ASP A 288 16.37 -6.11 -15.12
N GLN A 289 16.32 -6.15 -16.45
CA GLN A 289 15.12 -6.35 -17.27
C GLN A 289 14.02 -5.29 -17.14
N TRP A 290 14.27 -4.16 -16.48
CA TRP A 290 13.31 -3.07 -16.36
C TRP A 290 13.98 -1.70 -16.27
N ALA A 291 13.30 -0.66 -16.68
CA ALA A 291 13.79 0.70 -16.52
C ALA A 291 12.63 1.70 -16.35
N LEU A 292 12.88 2.78 -15.61
CA LEU A 292 11.98 3.94 -15.54
C LEU A 292 12.54 5.05 -16.41
N CYS A 293 11.81 5.46 -17.42
CA CYS A 293 12.30 6.35 -18.47
C CYS A 293 11.45 7.61 -18.62
N TYR A 294 12.03 8.63 -19.28
CA TYR A 294 11.44 9.95 -19.46
C TYR A 294 10.64 10.08 -20.77
N ASP A 295 10.74 9.09 -21.66
CA ASP A 295 9.99 9.07 -22.90
C ASP A 295 8.57 8.55 -22.64
N ASP A 296 7.62 9.04 -23.41
CA ASP A 296 6.26 8.49 -23.46
C ASP A 296 6.28 7.11 -24.13
N VAL A 297 5.23 6.31 -23.90
CA VAL A 297 5.05 4.95 -24.45
C VAL A 297 4.49 5.02 -25.86
#